data_0f6246b89cabeef3bd49b4859fca8eb5
#
_entry.id   0f6246b89cabeef3bd49b4859fca8eb5
#
_cell.length_a   1.000
_cell.length_b   1.000
_cell.length_c   1.000
_cell.angle_alpha   90.00
_cell.angle_beta   90.00
_cell.angle_gamma   90.00
#
_symmetry.space_group_name_H-M   'P 1'
#
loop_
_entity.id
_entity.type
_entity.pdbx_description
1 polymer ?
#
loop_
_entity_poly.entity_id
_entity_poly.type
_entity_poly.pdbx_seq_one_letter_code
_entity_poly.pdbx_strand_id
1 'polypeptide(L)'
;AQELTMDEGDRHFKHWISNISDIVKSVDVPVVVKEVGNGLSKETVQKLIDIGVKHVDLSGRGGTNFIDIENHRSEKKRYDYLSNWGISTVDALLQNKVHQDKLEILASGGIRNPLDVIKALAMGAKAVGMSRYFLDRAHEKNDQELIMFFEDLKKIMVLVDCVDIQSLKNLEIRIRDN
;
A
#
# COMPACT_ATOMS: atom_id res chain seq x y z
N ALA A 1 14.16 2.43 1.55
CA ALA A 1 14.93 2.15 2.77
C ALA A 1 15.64 0.80 2.66
N GLN A 2 14.98 -0.27 2.20
CA GLN A 2 15.58 -1.60 2.06
C GLN A 2 16.89 -1.55 1.29
N GLU A 3 16.89 -1.00 0.08
CA GLU A 3 18.08 -0.90 -0.77
C GLU A 3 19.28 -0.23 -0.08
N LEU A 4 19.01 0.78 0.77
CA LEU A 4 20.06 1.50 1.50
C LEU A 4 20.60 0.72 2.70
N THR A 5 19.83 -0.23 3.23
CA THR A 5 20.22 -1.06 4.39
C THR A 5 20.85 -2.38 4.00
N MET A 6 20.61 -2.86 2.78
CA MET A 6 21.26 -4.05 2.21
C MET A 6 22.71 -3.74 1.80
N ASP A 7 23.63 -4.67 2.02
CA ASP A 7 25.03 -4.52 1.59
C ASP A 7 25.12 -4.51 0.05
N GLU A 8 24.34 -5.35 -0.62
CA GLU A 8 24.23 -5.50 -2.08
C GLU A 8 23.20 -4.57 -2.73
N GLY A 9 22.53 -3.71 -1.96
CA GLY A 9 21.43 -2.87 -2.46
C GLY A 9 21.89 -1.73 -3.38
N ASP A 10 20.96 -1.23 -4.18
CA ASP A 10 21.22 -0.12 -5.10
C ASP A 10 21.50 1.19 -4.34
N ARG A 11 22.38 2.00 -4.92
CA ARG A 11 22.79 3.34 -4.40
C ARG A 11 22.55 4.45 -5.40
N HIS A 12 22.06 4.15 -6.61
CA HIS A 12 21.95 5.09 -7.73
C HIS A 12 20.49 5.52 -7.98
N PHE A 13 19.94 6.36 -7.11
CA PHE A 13 18.54 6.81 -7.20
C PHE A 13 18.35 8.13 -7.98
N LYS A 14 19.42 8.72 -8.52
CA LYS A 14 19.34 10.07 -9.13
C LYS A 14 18.32 10.19 -10.27
N HIS A 15 18.12 9.13 -11.04
CA HIS A 15 17.31 9.13 -12.26
C HIS A 15 15.98 8.39 -12.14
N TRP A 16 15.52 8.07 -10.94
CA TRP A 16 14.32 7.25 -10.76
C TRP A 16 13.07 7.85 -11.43
N ILE A 17 12.87 9.18 -11.37
CA ILE A 17 11.74 9.87 -12.01
C ILE A 17 11.80 9.74 -13.52
N SER A 18 12.96 10.03 -14.15
CA SER A 18 13.10 9.90 -15.60
C SER A 18 12.92 8.45 -16.06
N ASN A 19 13.50 7.49 -15.33
CA ASN A 19 13.36 6.07 -15.67
C ASN A 19 11.89 5.61 -15.62
N ILE A 20 11.13 6.03 -14.60
CA ILE A 20 9.69 5.73 -14.53
C ILE A 20 8.94 6.42 -15.68
N SER A 21 9.26 7.69 -15.98
CA SER A 21 8.65 8.41 -17.12
C SER A 21 8.87 7.67 -18.44
N ASP A 22 10.08 7.17 -18.67
CA ASP A 22 10.41 6.44 -19.88
C ASP A 22 9.66 5.11 -19.98
N ILE A 23 9.54 4.37 -18.86
CA ILE A 23 8.74 3.15 -18.79
C ILE A 23 7.26 3.45 -19.11
N VAL A 24 6.67 4.43 -18.44
CA VAL A 24 5.26 4.81 -18.66
C VAL A 24 4.97 5.15 -20.11
N LYS A 25 5.91 5.78 -20.81
CA LYS A 25 5.77 6.17 -22.22
C LYS A 25 6.05 5.04 -23.20
N SER A 26 6.79 4.01 -22.80
CA SER A 26 7.28 2.94 -23.69
C SER A 26 6.35 1.73 -23.77
N VAL A 27 5.33 1.62 -22.89
CA VAL A 27 4.42 0.48 -22.85
C VAL A 27 2.97 0.92 -23.03
N ASP A 28 2.18 0.08 -23.72
CA ASP A 28 0.75 0.33 -23.98
C ASP A 28 -0.17 -0.30 -22.91
N VAL A 29 0.41 -0.76 -21.80
CA VAL A 29 -0.33 -1.35 -20.67
C VAL A 29 -0.28 -0.43 -19.45
N PRO A 30 -1.26 -0.49 -18.54
CA PRO A 30 -1.22 0.29 -17.30
C PRO A 30 0.03 -0.02 -16.47
N VAL A 31 0.75 1.02 -16.05
CA VAL A 31 1.91 0.93 -15.16
C VAL A 31 1.48 1.33 -13.75
N VAL A 32 1.67 0.43 -12.79
CA VAL A 32 1.47 0.71 -11.37
C VAL A 32 2.82 0.97 -10.72
N VAL A 33 3.03 2.18 -10.23
CA VAL A 33 4.22 2.50 -9.44
C VAL A 33 3.94 2.21 -7.96
N LYS A 34 4.78 1.41 -7.33
CA LYS A 34 4.59 0.99 -5.93
C LYS A 34 5.83 1.20 -5.07
N GLU A 35 5.61 1.48 -3.82
CA GLU A 35 6.58 1.35 -2.75
C GLU A 35 6.64 -0.10 -2.25
N VAL A 36 7.62 -0.45 -1.44
CA VAL A 36 7.86 -1.83 -0.99
C VAL A 36 7.60 -2.04 0.51
N GLY A 37 6.92 -1.11 1.18
CA GLY A 37 6.53 -1.26 2.58
C GLY A 37 6.82 -0.06 3.49
N ASN A 38 7.28 1.07 2.91
CA ASN A 38 7.54 2.31 3.66
C ASN A 38 6.59 3.46 3.31
N GLY A 39 5.68 3.26 2.36
CA GLY A 39 4.67 4.23 1.97
C GLY A 39 5.15 5.33 1.03
N LEU A 40 4.30 5.72 0.07
CA LEU A 40 4.53 6.87 -0.80
C LEU A 40 4.02 8.15 -0.14
N SER A 41 4.90 9.15 -0.01
CA SER A 41 4.49 10.48 0.47
C SER A 41 3.67 11.22 -0.58
N LYS A 42 2.90 12.22 -0.13
CA LYS A 42 2.13 13.12 -0.99
C LYS A 42 3.01 13.78 -2.07
N GLU A 43 4.21 14.23 -1.69
CA GLU A 43 5.16 14.90 -2.59
C GLU A 43 5.70 13.92 -3.64
N THR A 44 5.94 12.67 -3.26
CA THR A 44 6.37 11.62 -4.21
C THR A 44 5.26 11.31 -5.21
N VAL A 45 4.03 11.14 -4.74
CA VAL A 45 2.87 10.89 -5.60
C VAL A 45 2.63 12.06 -6.55
N GLN A 46 2.78 13.32 -6.08
CA GLN A 46 2.68 14.48 -6.98
C GLN A 46 3.72 14.43 -8.11
N LYS A 47 4.99 14.10 -7.80
CA LYS A 47 6.03 13.92 -8.85
C LYS A 47 5.68 12.84 -9.87
N LEU A 48 5.05 11.74 -9.40
CA LEU A 48 4.59 10.66 -10.28
C LEU A 48 3.43 11.12 -11.20
N ILE A 49 2.50 11.91 -10.65
CA ILE A 49 1.43 12.53 -11.45
C ILE A 49 2.02 13.42 -12.57
N ASP A 50 3.00 14.25 -12.23
CA ASP A 50 3.61 15.21 -13.13
C ASP A 50 4.30 14.54 -14.34
N ILE A 51 4.74 13.29 -14.21
CA ILE A 51 5.31 12.50 -15.31
C ILE A 51 4.33 11.54 -15.99
N GLY A 52 3.03 11.63 -15.65
CA GLY A 52 1.96 10.89 -16.34
C GLY A 52 1.59 9.54 -15.73
N VAL A 53 2.08 9.19 -14.55
CA VAL A 53 1.65 7.98 -13.82
C VAL A 53 0.16 8.10 -13.49
N LYS A 54 -0.60 7.02 -13.73
CA LYS A 54 -2.05 6.95 -13.50
C LYS A 54 -2.43 6.02 -12.36
N HIS A 55 -1.53 5.13 -11.93
CA HIS A 55 -1.82 4.14 -10.90
C HIS A 55 -0.63 4.04 -9.94
N VAL A 56 -0.91 4.11 -8.64
CA VAL A 56 0.08 3.91 -7.59
C VAL A 56 -0.42 2.92 -6.54
N ASP A 57 0.47 2.09 -6.01
CA ASP A 57 0.23 1.37 -4.77
C ASP A 57 1.05 2.02 -3.66
N LEU A 58 0.38 2.57 -2.66
CA LEU A 58 1.04 3.31 -1.59
C LEU A 58 1.96 2.42 -0.75
N SER A 59 1.69 1.13 -0.65
CA SER A 59 2.52 0.12 0.02
C SER A 59 3.09 0.62 1.35
N GLY A 60 2.18 1.00 2.25
CA GLY A 60 2.53 1.67 3.51
C GLY A 60 3.16 0.74 4.54
N ARG A 61 3.77 1.34 5.56
CA ARG A 61 4.28 0.62 6.72
C ARG A 61 3.11 0.01 7.51
N GLY A 62 3.24 -1.27 7.86
CA GLY A 62 2.22 -2.02 8.62
C GLY A 62 2.23 -3.52 8.31
N GLY A 63 2.88 -3.92 7.21
CA GLY A 63 3.14 -5.31 6.84
C GLY A 63 4.57 -5.73 7.14
N THR A 64 5.24 -6.34 6.16
CA THR A 64 6.65 -6.74 6.25
C THR A 64 7.54 -5.51 6.41
N ASN A 65 8.37 -5.51 7.46
CA ASN A 65 9.40 -4.49 7.66
C ASN A 65 10.72 -4.99 7.08
N PHE A 66 11.05 -4.51 5.89
CA PHE A 66 12.29 -4.93 5.21
C PHE A 66 13.55 -4.44 5.91
N ILE A 67 13.49 -3.32 6.65
CA ILE A 67 14.62 -2.84 7.47
C ILE A 67 14.92 -3.82 8.59
N ASP A 68 13.88 -4.32 9.27
CA ASP A 68 14.06 -5.33 10.32
C ASP A 68 14.60 -6.65 9.76
N ILE A 69 14.16 -7.04 8.55
CA ILE A 69 14.72 -8.21 7.86
C ILE A 69 16.22 -8.03 7.61
N GLU A 70 16.64 -6.88 7.07
CA GLU A 70 18.05 -6.61 6.82
C GLU A 70 18.87 -6.52 8.11
N ASN A 71 18.30 -5.94 9.18
CA ASN A 71 18.91 -5.96 10.50
C ASN A 71 19.11 -7.38 11.05
N HIS A 72 18.15 -8.29 10.81
CA HIS A 72 18.30 -9.69 11.24
C HIS A 72 19.30 -10.47 10.37
N ARG A 73 19.49 -10.10 9.11
CA ARG A 73 20.51 -10.67 8.24
C ARG A 73 21.92 -10.19 8.60
N SER A 74 22.04 -9.00 9.21
CA SER A 74 23.30 -8.40 9.59
C SER A 74 23.64 -8.73 11.06
N GLU A 75 24.84 -9.24 11.33
CA GLU A 75 25.33 -9.48 12.70
C GLU A 75 25.34 -8.22 13.57
N LYS A 76 25.50 -7.06 12.95
CA LYS A 76 25.69 -5.77 13.65
C LYS A 76 24.41 -5.03 13.96
N LYS A 77 23.24 -5.46 13.44
CA LYS A 77 21.93 -4.77 13.58
C LYS A 77 22.03 -3.23 13.47
N ARG A 78 22.74 -2.78 12.47
CA ARG A 78 23.22 -1.40 12.32
C ARG A 78 22.10 -0.36 12.22
N TYR A 79 20.89 -0.78 11.78
CA TYR A 79 19.79 0.11 11.41
C TYR A 79 18.58 -0.03 12.33
N ASP A 80 18.73 -0.49 13.57
CA ASP A 80 17.64 -0.62 14.54
C ASP A 80 16.85 0.69 14.72
N TYR A 81 17.54 1.83 14.66
CA TYR A 81 16.91 3.14 14.74
C TYR A 81 15.97 3.47 13.57
N LEU A 82 15.99 2.70 12.48
CA LEU A 82 15.08 2.82 11.34
C LEU A 82 13.90 1.85 11.39
N SER A 83 13.75 1.01 12.41
CA SER A 83 12.68 -0.01 12.49
C SER A 83 11.28 0.59 12.39
N ASN A 84 11.09 1.84 12.78
CA ASN A 84 9.83 2.56 12.66
C ASN A 84 9.78 3.53 11.47
N TRP A 85 10.75 3.47 10.57
CA TRP A 85 10.80 4.33 9.40
C TRP A 85 9.65 4.05 8.44
N GLY A 86 9.14 5.10 7.81
CA GLY A 86 8.11 5.02 6.78
C GLY A 86 6.74 5.55 7.23
N ILE A 87 5.88 5.72 6.23
CA ILE A 87 4.51 6.23 6.37
C ILE A 87 3.57 5.03 6.48
N SER A 88 2.69 5.01 7.48
CA SER A 88 1.70 3.94 7.60
C SER A 88 0.74 3.95 6.40
N THR A 89 0.12 2.80 6.10
CA THR A 89 -0.87 2.72 5.02
C THR A 89 -2.03 3.70 5.22
N VAL A 90 -2.47 3.89 6.47
CA VAL A 90 -3.52 4.86 6.80
C VAL A 90 -3.05 6.29 6.55
N ASP A 91 -1.88 6.67 7.07
CA ASP A 91 -1.33 8.02 6.87
C ASP A 91 -1.06 8.30 5.39
N ALA A 92 -0.55 7.32 4.65
CA ALA A 92 -0.31 7.45 3.22
C ALA A 92 -1.62 7.69 2.45
N LEU A 93 -2.72 6.98 2.77
CA LEU A 93 -4.04 7.20 2.19
C LEU A 93 -4.57 8.60 2.51
N LEU A 94 -4.47 9.03 3.77
CA LEU A 94 -4.93 10.35 4.21
C LEU A 94 -4.17 11.48 3.52
N GLN A 95 -2.83 11.40 3.47
CA GLN A 95 -2.00 12.39 2.80
C GLN A 95 -2.28 12.49 1.30
N ASN A 96 -2.60 11.36 0.65
CA ASN A 96 -2.83 11.29 -0.79
C ASN A 96 -4.30 11.45 -1.19
N LYS A 97 -5.22 11.71 -0.25
CA LYS A 97 -6.63 11.97 -0.56
C LYS A 97 -6.81 13.08 -1.61
N VAL A 98 -5.96 14.09 -1.59
CA VAL A 98 -5.98 15.21 -2.55
C VAL A 98 -5.62 14.82 -3.98
N HIS A 99 -5.14 13.62 -4.21
CA HIS A 99 -4.71 13.12 -5.51
C HIS A 99 -5.70 12.11 -6.13
N GLN A 100 -6.76 11.71 -5.41
CA GLN A 100 -7.70 10.66 -5.84
C GLN A 100 -8.45 10.96 -7.14
N ASP A 101 -8.58 12.23 -7.51
CA ASP A 101 -9.20 12.65 -8.78
C ASP A 101 -8.21 12.66 -9.95
N LYS A 102 -6.90 12.54 -9.68
CA LYS A 102 -5.83 12.64 -10.68
C LYS A 102 -5.26 11.29 -11.08
N LEU A 103 -5.28 10.31 -10.15
CA LEU A 103 -4.77 8.96 -10.37
C LEU A 103 -5.52 7.94 -9.50
N GLU A 104 -5.40 6.68 -9.86
CA GLU A 104 -5.94 5.58 -9.06
C GLU A 104 -4.95 5.15 -7.99
N ILE A 105 -5.43 5.15 -6.74
CA ILE A 105 -4.65 4.77 -5.57
C ILE A 105 -5.03 3.34 -5.16
N LEU A 106 -4.04 2.46 -5.11
CA LEU A 106 -4.13 1.16 -4.48
C LEU A 106 -3.52 1.24 -3.08
N ALA A 107 -4.02 0.43 -2.17
CA ALA A 107 -3.53 0.36 -0.80
C ALA A 107 -3.05 -1.04 -0.45
N SER A 108 -1.80 -1.15 -0.05
CA SER A 108 -1.24 -2.37 0.53
C SER A 108 -0.35 -2.05 1.72
N GLY A 109 0.07 -3.08 2.46
CA GLY A 109 0.88 -2.93 3.67
C GLY A 109 0.06 -3.00 4.96
N GLY A 110 0.11 -4.14 5.64
CA GLY A 110 -0.52 -4.35 6.95
C GLY A 110 -2.03 -4.55 6.95
N ILE A 111 -2.66 -4.76 5.81
CA ILE A 111 -4.09 -5.09 5.69
C ILE A 111 -4.26 -6.58 5.94
N ARG A 112 -5.07 -6.95 6.94
CA ARG A 112 -5.11 -8.31 7.49
C ARG A 112 -6.48 -8.96 7.53
N ASN A 113 -7.54 -8.17 7.45
CA ASN A 113 -8.92 -8.65 7.65
C ASN A 113 -9.92 -7.81 6.82
N PRO A 114 -11.19 -8.26 6.70
CA PRO A 114 -12.21 -7.56 5.94
C PRO A 114 -12.45 -6.12 6.39
N LEU A 115 -12.34 -5.81 7.68
CA LEU A 115 -12.56 -4.46 8.19
C LEU A 115 -11.46 -3.50 7.71
N ASP A 116 -10.20 -3.97 7.67
CA ASP A 116 -9.08 -3.16 7.14
C ASP A 116 -9.30 -2.86 5.65
N VAL A 117 -9.82 -3.83 4.87
CA VAL A 117 -10.18 -3.63 3.46
C VAL A 117 -11.23 -2.54 3.31
N ILE A 118 -12.34 -2.64 4.05
CA ILE A 118 -13.42 -1.65 4.01
C ILE A 118 -12.91 -0.25 4.39
N LYS A 119 -12.07 -0.15 5.43
CA LYS A 119 -11.45 1.13 5.83
C LYS A 119 -10.59 1.72 4.72
N ALA A 120 -9.76 0.92 4.08
CA ALA A 120 -8.90 1.39 2.98
C ALA A 120 -9.72 1.88 1.77
N LEU A 121 -10.78 1.14 1.39
CA LEU A 121 -11.70 1.53 0.33
C LEU A 121 -12.47 2.81 0.68
N ALA A 122 -12.96 2.94 1.92
CA ALA A 122 -13.63 4.14 2.40
C ALA A 122 -12.70 5.38 2.42
N MET A 123 -11.40 5.19 2.65
CA MET A 123 -10.39 6.24 2.52
C MET A 123 -10.02 6.56 1.06
N GLY A 124 -10.65 5.90 0.09
CA GLY A 124 -10.55 6.21 -1.34
C GLY A 124 -9.62 5.32 -2.15
N ALA A 125 -9.09 4.24 -1.58
CA ALA A 125 -8.39 3.25 -2.37
C ALA A 125 -9.33 2.62 -3.41
N LYS A 126 -8.83 2.37 -4.62
CA LYS A 126 -9.56 1.67 -5.70
C LYS A 126 -9.47 0.16 -5.57
N ALA A 127 -8.36 -0.32 -5.03
CA ALA A 127 -8.13 -1.72 -4.74
C ALA A 127 -7.21 -1.88 -3.52
N VAL A 128 -7.21 -3.07 -2.94
CA VAL A 128 -6.46 -3.39 -1.73
C VAL A 128 -5.60 -4.63 -1.94
N GLY A 129 -4.31 -4.55 -1.58
CA GLY A 129 -3.36 -5.65 -1.64
C GLY A 129 -3.16 -6.31 -0.27
N MET A 130 -3.28 -7.64 -0.21
CA MET A 130 -3.18 -8.45 1.02
C MET A 130 -2.26 -9.66 0.81
N SER A 131 -0.98 -9.42 0.52
CA SER A 131 -0.04 -10.49 0.13
C SER A 131 0.06 -11.60 1.16
N ARG A 132 0.28 -11.28 2.44
CA ARG A 132 0.44 -12.26 3.52
C ARG A 132 -0.80 -13.13 3.69
N TYR A 133 -1.97 -12.50 3.73
CA TYR A 133 -3.24 -13.20 3.90
C TYR A 133 -3.46 -14.27 2.83
N PHE A 134 -3.32 -13.88 1.55
CA PHE A 134 -3.53 -14.81 0.43
C PHE A 134 -2.43 -15.86 0.33
N LEU A 135 -1.19 -15.52 0.66
CA LEU A 135 -0.09 -16.48 0.68
C LEU A 135 -0.34 -17.59 1.71
N ASP A 136 -0.72 -17.22 2.94
CA ASP A 136 -1.00 -18.18 4.02
C ASP A 136 -2.15 -19.12 3.59
N ARG A 137 -3.24 -18.59 2.98
CA ARG A 137 -4.38 -19.40 2.50
C ARG A 137 -4.01 -20.30 1.32
N ALA A 138 -3.17 -19.84 0.41
CA ALA A 138 -2.66 -20.67 -0.69
C ALA A 138 -1.81 -21.85 -0.16
N HIS A 139 -1.01 -21.63 0.86
CA HIS A 139 -0.23 -22.69 1.51
C HIS A 139 -1.13 -23.72 2.22
N GLU A 140 -2.15 -23.25 2.92
CA GLU A 140 -3.09 -24.08 3.68
C GLU A 140 -4.11 -24.77 2.76
N LYS A 141 -4.21 -24.38 1.47
CA LYS A 141 -5.24 -24.81 0.51
C LYS A 141 -6.66 -24.66 1.08
N ASN A 142 -6.90 -23.55 1.78
CA ASN A 142 -8.13 -23.31 2.52
C ASN A 142 -9.04 -22.32 1.76
N ASP A 143 -9.75 -22.83 0.75
CA ASP A 143 -10.70 -22.05 -0.03
C ASP A 143 -11.91 -21.59 0.80
N GLN A 144 -12.26 -22.33 1.85
CA GLN A 144 -13.38 -21.99 2.73
C GLN A 144 -13.18 -20.68 3.48
N GLU A 145 -11.96 -20.42 3.95
CA GLU A 145 -11.64 -19.14 4.59
C GLU A 145 -11.71 -17.96 3.62
N LEU A 146 -11.39 -18.17 2.35
CA LEU A 146 -11.57 -17.13 1.33
C LEU A 146 -13.03 -16.79 1.13
N ILE A 147 -13.92 -17.81 1.06
CA ILE A 147 -15.37 -17.61 0.97
C ILE A 147 -15.87 -16.81 2.19
N MET A 148 -15.49 -17.23 3.40
CA MET A 148 -15.87 -16.54 4.63
C MET A 148 -15.37 -15.08 4.67
N PHE A 149 -14.18 -14.83 4.16
CA PHE A 149 -13.63 -13.47 4.05
C PHE A 149 -14.52 -12.55 3.21
N PHE A 150 -14.99 -13.03 2.05
CA PHE A 150 -15.88 -12.24 1.20
C PHE A 150 -17.29 -12.10 1.79
N GLU A 151 -17.78 -13.09 2.53
CA GLU A 151 -19.03 -12.98 3.27
C GLU A 151 -18.92 -11.93 4.38
N ASP A 152 -17.80 -11.89 5.10
CA ASP A 152 -17.58 -10.90 6.15
C ASP A 152 -17.43 -9.48 5.59
N LEU A 153 -16.82 -9.32 4.41
CA LEU A 153 -16.85 -8.03 3.69
C LEU A 153 -18.30 -7.55 3.45
N LYS A 154 -19.16 -8.44 2.97
CA LYS A 154 -20.58 -8.12 2.73
C LYS A 154 -21.31 -7.75 4.02
N LYS A 155 -21.06 -8.48 5.12
CA LYS A 155 -21.64 -8.15 6.44
C LYS A 155 -21.22 -6.76 6.91
N ILE A 156 -19.93 -6.41 6.76
CA ILE A 156 -19.44 -5.08 7.15
C ILE A 156 -20.08 -4.01 6.26
N MET A 157 -20.24 -4.24 4.96
CA MET A 157 -20.94 -3.32 4.06
C MET A 157 -22.37 -3.03 4.55
N VAL A 158 -23.09 -4.06 5.00
CA VAL A 158 -24.44 -3.90 5.59
C VAL A 158 -24.37 -3.09 6.88
N LEU A 159 -23.37 -3.34 7.77
CA LEU A 159 -23.23 -2.60 9.04
C LEU A 159 -22.97 -1.09 8.85
N VAL A 160 -22.39 -0.69 7.71
CA VAL A 160 -22.11 0.70 7.37
C VAL A 160 -23.12 1.30 6.36
N ASP A 161 -24.22 0.58 6.11
CA ASP A 161 -25.29 0.96 5.17
C ASP A 161 -24.78 1.30 3.76
N CYS A 162 -23.84 0.49 3.26
CA CYS A 162 -23.28 0.64 1.92
C CYS A 162 -23.68 -0.54 1.02
N VAL A 163 -24.33 -0.24 -0.10
CA VAL A 163 -24.80 -1.26 -1.06
C VAL A 163 -23.74 -1.67 -2.08
N ASP A 164 -22.72 -0.83 -2.27
CA ASP A 164 -21.60 -1.06 -3.19
C ASP A 164 -20.30 -0.37 -2.70
N ILE A 165 -19.19 -0.68 -3.38
CA ILE A 165 -17.87 -0.10 -3.04
C ILE A 165 -17.85 1.43 -3.27
N GLN A 166 -18.64 1.92 -4.21
CA GLN A 166 -18.66 3.35 -4.49
C GLN A 166 -19.28 4.15 -3.34
N SER A 167 -20.30 3.61 -2.68
CA SER A 167 -20.94 4.23 -1.52
C SER A 167 -20.03 4.34 -0.30
N LEU A 168 -19.02 3.46 -0.17
CA LEU A 168 -18.02 3.55 0.91
C LEU A 168 -17.28 4.88 0.92
N LYS A 169 -17.08 5.52 -0.23
CA LYS A 169 -16.37 6.81 -0.32
C LYS A 169 -17.11 7.97 0.32
N ASN A 170 -18.42 7.81 0.55
CA ASN A 170 -19.26 8.82 1.17
C ASN A 170 -19.27 8.72 2.70
N LEU A 171 -18.63 7.69 3.26
CA LEU A 171 -18.55 7.51 4.71
C LEU A 171 -17.67 8.57 5.35
N GLU A 172 -18.14 9.10 6.47
CA GLU A 172 -17.33 9.97 7.33
C GLU A 172 -16.23 9.15 8.02
N ILE A 173 -14.99 9.46 7.72
CA ILE A 173 -13.83 8.81 8.36
C ILE A 173 -13.45 9.58 9.62
N ARG A 174 -13.55 8.93 10.77
CA ARG A 174 -13.11 9.48 12.05
C ARG A 174 -11.80 8.82 12.47
N ILE A 175 -10.79 9.65 12.66
CA ILE A 175 -9.49 9.21 13.21
C ILE A 175 -9.59 9.41 14.72
N ARG A 176 -9.25 8.39 15.49
CA ARG A 176 -9.11 8.50 16.94
C ARG A 176 -7.65 8.67 17.26
N ASP A 177 -7.31 9.73 17.94
CA ASP A 177 -6.01 9.89 18.59
C ASP A 177 -5.94 8.88 19.74
N ASN A 178 -4.90 8.05 19.74
CA ASN A 178 -4.62 7.09 20.81
C ASN A 178 -3.78 7.74 21.91
#